data_9047289aa7bbb939e2c2f55c95a9805d
#
_entry.id   9047289aa7bbb939e2c2f55c95a9805d
#
_cell.length_a   1.000
_cell.length_b   1.000
_cell.length_c   1.000
_cell.angle_alpha   90.00
_cell.angle_beta   90.00
_cell.angle_gamma   90.00
#
_symmetry.space_group_name_H-M   'P 1'
#
loop_
_entity.id
_entity.type
_entity.pdbx_description
1 polymer ?
#
loop_
_entity_poly.entity_id
_entity_poly.type
_entity_poly.pdbx_seq_one_letter_code
_entity_poly.pdbx_strand_id
1 'polypeptide(L)'
;MKKTVINTLMIAAAAMAMTACSKKPAEADTAMMAENETMMDDGAMAGGDTPMVGGAPMFPNKNVVENASTAGNLKTLVAAVGAAGLVDTLKGEGPFTVFAPDDDAFKKLPAGTVDTLLKPENKSKLAGVLTYHVVAGKLDTAELGKMIEAGGGKATLKTVAGGSLTAAKEGDAIVLTDATGGKSTVSQADVYQSNGVAHVIDTVLLPSK
;
A
#
# COMPACT_ATOMS: atom_id res chain seq x y z
N MET A 1 -37.30 -10.96 32.10
CA MET A 1 -37.29 -10.13 33.30
C MET A 1 -36.75 -8.73 32.94
N LYS A 2 -37.64 -7.79 33.09
CA LYS A 2 -37.50 -6.35 32.81
C LYS A 2 -36.45 -5.71 33.73
N LYS A 3 -35.72 -4.74 33.25
CA LYS A 3 -35.45 -3.48 33.98
C LYS A 3 -34.98 -2.37 33.03
N THR A 4 -35.92 -1.53 32.69
CA THR A 4 -35.86 -0.18 32.19
C THR A 4 -35.32 0.73 33.32
N VAL A 5 -34.40 1.61 33.01
CA VAL A 5 -34.18 2.83 33.83
C VAL A 5 -34.07 4.02 32.88
N ILE A 6 -35.13 4.78 32.91
CA ILE A 6 -35.26 6.15 32.41
C ILE A 6 -34.64 7.07 33.46
N ASN A 7 -33.83 8.01 33.08
CA ASN A 7 -33.61 9.19 33.91
C ASN A 7 -33.56 10.47 33.06
N THR A 8 -34.46 11.29 33.41
CA THR A 8 -35.06 12.51 32.96
C THR A 8 -34.17 13.73 33.28
N LEU A 9 -34.05 14.63 32.31
CA LEU A 9 -34.27 16.10 32.34
C LEU A 9 -33.52 16.94 33.40
N MET A 10 -32.73 17.93 32.99
CA MET A 10 -32.88 19.31 33.48
C MET A 10 -32.31 20.35 32.52
N ILE A 11 -33.16 21.31 32.22
CA ILE A 11 -33.06 22.53 31.48
C ILE A 11 -32.39 23.60 32.37
N ALA A 12 -31.51 24.41 31.81
CA ALA A 12 -31.35 25.80 32.31
C ALA A 12 -30.83 26.69 31.17
N ALA A 13 -31.67 27.59 30.76
CA ALA A 13 -31.42 28.75 29.89
C ALA A 13 -30.85 29.91 30.72
N ALA A 14 -29.93 30.67 30.15
CA ALA A 14 -29.72 32.08 30.49
C ALA A 14 -29.13 32.83 29.30
N ALA A 15 -29.92 33.78 28.81
CA ALA A 15 -29.59 34.78 27.81
C ALA A 15 -29.06 36.04 28.51
N MET A 16 -28.24 36.84 27.79
CA MET A 16 -28.06 38.31 27.81
C MET A 16 -26.87 38.62 26.89
N ALA A 17 -26.99 39.20 25.75
CA ALA A 17 -27.43 40.52 25.27
C ALA A 17 -26.39 41.67 25.41
N MET A 18 -26.16 42.30 24.21
CA MET A 18 -25.73 43.71 23.98
C MET A 18 -24.21 43.99 24.07
N THR A 19 -23.53 44.71 23.17
CA THR A 19 -23.83 45.87 22.33
C THR A 19 -22.70 46.09 21.33
N ALA A 20 -22.92 46.27 20.11
CA ALA A 20 -22.84 47.36 19.14
C ALA A 20 -21.64 48.33 19.18
N CYS A 21 -21.25 48.66 17.96
CA CYS A 21 -20.67 49.91 17.38
C CYS A 21 -19.21 49.78 16.91
N SER A 22 -19.03 49.66 15.61
CA SER A 22 -18.92 50.75 14.61
C SER A 22 -17.53 51.38 14.52
N LYS A 23 -16.78 51.15 13.47
CA LYS A 23 -16.33 52.12 12.45
C LYS A 23 -15.22 51.55 11.54
N LYS A 24 -15.48 51.52 10.26
CA LYS A 24 -14.51 51.61 9.17
C LYS A 24 -14.21 53.08 8.93
N PRO A 25 -13.12 53.59 8.33
CA PRO A 25 -12.59 53.14 7.06
C PRO A 25 -11.05 53.32 6.85
N ALA A 26 -10.65 52.92 5.65
CA ALA A 26 -9.59 53.41 4.73
C ALA A 26 -8.20 52.77 4.83
N GLU A 27 -7.97 52.01 3.80
CA GLU A 27 -7.05 52.18 2.63
C GLU A 27 -5.55 52.16 2.86
N ALA A 28 -4.99 51.37 2.01
CA ALA A 28 -3.71 51.45 1.29
C ALA A 28 -2.60 50.56 1.82
N ASP A 29 -2.23 49.67 0.99
CA ASP A 29 -1.10 49.46 0.11
C ASP A 29 -0.19 48.27 0.44
N THR A 30 -0.14 47.44 -0.57
CA THR A 30 1.02 46.74 -1.13
C THR A 30 2.02 46.05 -0.17
N ALA A 31 2.03 44.73 -0.17
CA ALA A 31 3.22 43.94 -0.43
C ALA A 31 2.88 42.45 -0.57
N MET A 32 3.13 41.95 -1.76
CA MET A 32 3.33 40.52 -2.03
C MET A 32 4.24 39.90 -0.99
N MET A 33 3.80 38.85 -0.35
CA MET A 33 4.72 37.77 0.05
C MET A 33 3.94 36.48 0.15
N ALA A 34 4.38 35.55 -0.66
CA ALA A 34 4.11 34.14 -0.74
C ALA A 34 3.40 33.55 0.49
N GLU A 35 2.15 33.24 0.35
CA GLU A 35 1.49 32.25 1.18
C GLU A 35 2.04 30.88 0.79
N ASN A 36 3.01 30.47 1.56
CA ASN A 36 3.34 29.06 1.71
C ASN A 36 2.16 28.41 2.45
N GLU A 37 1.17 28.00 1.72
CA GLU A 37 0.17 27.07 2.24
C GLU A 37 0.88 25.75 2.53
N THR A 38 1.42 25.67 3.74
CA THR A 38 1.60 24.42 4.42
C THR A 38 0.23 23.75 4.48
N MET A 39 -0.02 22.87 3.54
CA MET A 39 -1.07 21.88 3.66
C MET A 39 -0.85 21.18 5.00
N MET A 40 -1.66 21.57 5.97
CA MET A 40 -1.79 20.84 7.22
C MET A 40 -2.27 19.44 6.85
N ASP A 41 -1.36 18.51 7.00
CA ASP A 41 -1.59 17.09 7.04
C ASP A 41 -2.65 16.80 8.12
N ASP A 42 -3.85 16.56 7.65
CA ASP A 42 -4.98 16.14 8.48
C ASP A 42 -4.89 14.61 8.59
N GLY A 43 -3.97 14.13 9.40
CA GLY A 43 -3.67 12.69 9.49
C GLY A 43 -3.11 12.22 10.80
N ALA A 44 -3.35 12.90 11.92
CA ALA A 44 -3.00 12.39 13.23
C ALA A 44 -3.91 11.24 13.66
N MET A 45 -3.70 10.06 13.10
CA MET A 45 -3.97 8.77 13.74
C MET A 45 -2.65 7.98 13.79
N ALA A 46 -1.63 8.58 14.39
CA ALA A 46 -0.40 7.90 14.76
C ALA A 46 -0.54 7.34 16.18
N GLY A 47 -1.19 6.21 16.27
CA GLY A 47 -1.28 5.41 17.49
C GLY A 47 -1.19 3.94 17.15
N GLY A 48 -0.01 3.49 16.72
CA GLY A 48 0.28 2.09 16.43
C GLY A 48 1.50 2.02 15.52
N ASP A 49 2.33 1.05 15.74
CA ASP A 49 3.56 0.74 14.99
C ASP A 49 3.30 0.79 13.47
N THR A 50 3.43 1.98 12.88
CA THR A 50 3.27 2.16 11.43
C THR A 50 4.49 1.55 10.74
N PRO A 51 4.35 0.46 9.96
CA PRO A 51 5.50 -0.17 9.35
C PRO A 51 6.21 0.80 8.41
N MET A 52 7.54 0.84 8.49
CA MET A 52 8.38 1.69 7.65
C MET A 52 8.89 0.89 6.47
N VAL A 53 8.64 1.33 5.24
CA VAL A 53 9.18 0.71 4.02
C VAL A 53 10.05 1.73 3.30
N GLY A 54 11.31 1.39 3.05
CA GLY A 54 12.25 2.30 2.39
C GLY A 54 12.42 3.66 3.07
N GLY A 55 12.26 3.70 4.41
CA GLY A 55 12.37 4.92 5.21
C GLY A 55 11.10 5.79 5.24
N ALA A 56 10.01 5.33 4.65
CA ALA A 56 8.72 6.02 4.69
C ALA A 56 7.66 5.24 5.48
N PRO A 57 6.81 5.91 6.27
CA PRO A 57 5.72 5.25 6.97
C PRO A 57 4.62 4.81 5.99
N MET A 58 4.09 3.61 6.21
CA MET A 58 3.02 3.02 5.42
C MET A 58 1.69 3.15 6.15
N PHE A 59 0.80 3.92 5.62
CA PHE A 59 -0.47 4.22 6.27
C PHE A 59 -1.58 3.25 5.84
N PRO A 60 -2.32 2.64 6.79
CA PRO A 60 -3.38 1.70 6.47
C PRO A 60 -4.62 2.34 5.81
N ASN A 61 -4.75 3.65 5.87
CA ASN A 61 -5.80 4.42 5.19
C ASN A 61 -5.46 4.81 3.75
N LYS A 62 -4.21 4.57 3.31
CA LYS A 62 -3.77 4.79 1.93
C LYS A 62 -3.77 3.47 1.15
N ASN A 63 -3.98 3.54 -0.16
CA ASN A 63 -3.90 2.37 -1.01
C ASN A 63 -2.44 1.97 -1.31
N VAL A 64 -2.27 0.79 -1.93
CA VAL A 64 -0.95 0.23 -2.22
C VAL A 64 -0.08 1.13 -3.10
N VAL A 65 -0.68 1.85 -4.05
CA VAL A 65 0.07 2.72 -4.96
C VAL A 65 0.53 4.00 -4.26
N GLU A 66 -0.34 4.59 -3.44
CA GLU A 66 -0.03 5.79 -2.65
C GLU A 66 1.11 5.52 -1.65
N ASN A 67 1.02 4.42 -0.90
CA ASN A 67 2.08 4.03 0.02
C ASN A 67 3.38 3.70 -0.72
N ALA A 68 3.32 2.90 -1.79
CA ALA A 68 4.51 2.56 -2.57
C ALA A 68 5.20 3.79 -3.16
N SER A 69 4.44 4.83 -3.54
CA SER A 69 5.02 6.06 -4.09
C SER A 69 5.84 6.87 -3.09
N THR A 70 5.58 6.71 -1.78
CA THR A 70 6.34 7.35 -0.71
C THR A 70 7.57 6.53 -0.30
N ALA A 71 7.58 5.23 -0.58
CA ALA A 71 8.68 4.33 -0.23
C ALA A 71 9.95 4.64 -1.03
N GLY A 72 11.05 4.87 -0.33
CA GLY A 72 12.33 5.22 -0.95
C GLY A 72 12.97 4.09 -1.76
N ASN A 73 12.62 2.84 -1.50
CA ASN A 73 13.15 1.63 -2.13
C ASN A 73 12.18 0.93 -3.10
N LEU A 74 11.03 1.54 -3.44
CA LEU A 74 10.04 0.98 -4.39
C LEU A 74 9.87 1.85 -5.65
N LYS A 75 10.83 2.72 -5.94
CA LYS A 75 10.75 3.68 -7.06
C LYS A 75 10.64 2.98 -8.42
N THR A 76 11.42 1.94 -8.62
CA THR A 76 11.38 1.14 -9.86
C THR A 76 10.04 0.45 -10.03
N LEU A 77 9.47 -0.09 -8.95
CA LEU A 77 8.15 -0.71 -8.97
C LEU A 77 7.05 0.30 -9.36
N VAL A 78 7.06 1.48 -8.75
CA VAL A 78 6.09 2.55 -9.06
C VAL A 78 6.18 2.99 -10.52
N ALA A 79 7.41 3.18 -11.02
CA ALA A 79 7.64 3.49 -12.43
C ALA A 79 7.12 2.37 -13.36
N ALA A 80 7.35 1.11 -12.99
CA ALA A 80 6.87 -0.04 -13.75
C ALA A 80 5.34 -0.13 -13.76
N VAL A 81 4.69 0.08 -12.63
CA VAL A 81 3.22 0.11 -12.52
C VAL A 81 2.62 1.23 -13.37
N GLY A 82 3.24 2.42 -13.37
CA GLY A 82 2.86 3.54 -14.22
C GLY A 82 3.02 3.22 -15.71
N ALA A 83 4.17 2.69 -16.10
CA ALA A 83 4.44 2.29 -17.50
C ALA A 83 3.50 1.19 -18.00
N ALA A 84 3.14 0.23 -17.14
CA ALA A 84 2.18 -0.82 -17.44
C ALA A 84 0.73 -0.31 -17.53
N GLY A 85 0.42 0.87 -16.96
CA GLY A 85 -0.94 1.40 -16.86
C GLY A 85 -1.82 0.65 -15.87
N LEU A 86 -1.21 0.07 -14.83
CA LEU A 86 -1.92 -0.71 -13.80
C LEU A 86 -2.24 0.11 -12.54
N VAL A 87 -1.97 1.41 -12.56
CA VAL A 87 -2.21 2.29 -11.42
C VAL A 87 -3.66 2.22 -10.97
N ASP A 88 -4.62 2.36 -11.90
CA ASP A 88 -6.06 2.35 -11.58
C ASP A 88 -6.53 0.96 -11.12
N THR A 89 -5.97 -0.11 -11.70
CA THR A 89 -6.25 -1.49 -11.29
C THR A 89 -5.81 -1.74 -9.85
N LEU A 90 -4.62 -1.27 -9.49
CA LEU A 90 -4.07 -1.44 -8.12
C LEU A 90 -4.64 -0.44 -7.10
N LYS A 91 -5.28 0.64 -7.55
CA LYS A 91 -6.08 1.54 -6.71
C LYS A 91 -7.50 1.04 -6.49
N GLY A 92 -7.94 0.06 -7.29
CA GLY A 92 -9.28 -0.51 -7.22
C GLY A 92 -9.61 -1.13 -5.86
N GLU A 93 -10.89 -1.43 -5.68
CA GLU A 93 -11.38 -2.09 -4.48
C GLU A 93 -10.82 -3.52 -4.41
N GLY A 94 -10.06 -3.79 -3.31
CA GLY A 94 -9.48 -5.09 -3.00
C GLY A 94 -10.50 -6.09 -2.47
N PRO A 95 -10.08 -7.07 -1.71
CA PRO A 95 -8.72 -7.17 -1.14
C PRO A 95 -7.70 -7.78 -2.10
N PHE A 96 -6.51 -7.19 -2.11
CA PHE A 96 -5.36 -7.71 -2.85
C PHE A 96 -4.18 -7.98 -1.93
N THR A 97 -3.37 -8.98 -2.28
CA THR A 97 -2.04 -9.15 -1.70
C THR A 97 -1.02 -8.85 -2.78
N VAL A 98 -0.16 -7.88 -2.52
CA VAL A 98 0.87 -7.43 -3.47
C VAL A 98 2.25 -7.84 -2.97
N PHE A 99 2.96 -8.63 -3.75
CA PHE A 99 4.37 -8.91 -3.52
C PHE A 99 5.20 -7.83 -4.22
N ALA A 100 5.69 -6.86 -3.46
CA ALA A 100 6.37 -5.67 -3.95
C ALA A 100 7.89 -5.90 -3.99
N PRO A 101 8.50 -6.14 -5.16
CA PRO A 101 9.94 -6.22 -5.28
C PRO A 101 10.57 -4.85 -5.02
N ASP A 102 11.61 -4.80 -4.20
CA ASP A 102 12.36 -3.59 -3.95
C ASP A 102 13.32 -3.24 -5.12
N ASP A 103 13.94 -2.07 -5.08
CA ASP A 103 14.86 -1.64 -6.13
C ASP A 103 16.08 -2.57 -6.25
N ASP A 104 16.48 -3.25 -5.18
CA ASP A 104 17.57 -4.22 -5.19
C ASP A 104 17.13 -5.54 -5.85
N ALA A 105 15.85 -5.92 -5.72
CA ALA A 105 15.28 -7.05 -6.45
C ALA A 105 15.37 -6.85 -7.97
N PHE A 106 15.10 -5.64 -8.45
CA PHE A 106 15.26 -5.32 -9.87
C PHE A 106 16.71 -5.35 -10.34
N LYS A 107 17.66 -5.00 -9.48
CA LYS A 107 19.11 -5.07 -9.79
C LYS A 107 19.62 -6.50 -9.97
N LYS A 108 18.95 -7.49 -9.36
CA LYS A 108 19.27 -8.92 -9.53
C LYS A 108 18.88 -9.46 -10.91
N LEU A 109 18.01 -8.79 -11.63
CA LEU A 109 17.66 -9.16 -12.99
C LEU A 109 18.87 -8.91 -13.93
N PRO A 110 19.01 -9.71 -15.02
CA PRO A 110 20.04 -9.49 -16.02
C PRO A 110 20.05 -8.06 -16.53
N ALA A 111 21.24 -7.48 -16.73
CA ALA A 111 21.41 -6.12 -17.20
C ALA A 111 20.58 -5.85 -18.46
N GLY A 112 19.84 -4.73 -18.47
CA GLY A 112 18.96 -4.34 -19.58
C GLY A 112 17.57 -5.01 -19.59
N THR A 113 17.30 -5.98 -18.70
CA THR A 113 15.96 -6.61 -18.63
C THR A 113 14.93 -5.59 -18.16
N VAL A 114 15.25 -4.81 -17.12
CA VAL A 114 14.36 -3.77 -16.58
C VAL A 114 14.08 -2.71 -17.65
N ASP A 115 15.14 -2.19 -18.29
CA ASP A 115 15.00 -1.20 -19.36
C ASP A 115 14.19 -1.72 -20.53
N THR A 116 14.37 -3.00 -20.86
CA THR A 116 13.60 -3.66 -21.92
C THR A 116 12.13 -3.80 -21.53
N LEU A 117 11.83 -4.20 -20.30
CA LEU A 117 10.45 -4.33 -19.80
C LEU A 117 9.73 -2.98 -19.71
N LEU A 118 10.44 -1.91 -19.37
CA LEU A 118 9.89 -0.56 -19.28
C LEU A 118 9.59 0.08 -20.65
N LYS A 119 10.08 -0.51 -21.76
CA LYS A 119 9.77 -0.01 -23.09
C LYS A 119 8.27 -0.16 -23.43
N PRO A 120 7.69 0.81 -24.13
CA PRO A 120 6.26 0.76 -24.52
C PRO A 120 5.88 -0.51 -25.29
N GLU A 121 6.82 -1.05 -26.07
CA GLU A 121 6.67 -2.30 -26.85
C GLU A 121 6.45 -3.53 -25.97
N ASN A 122 6.96 -3.51 -24.75
CA ASN A 122 6.88 -4.59 -23.78
C ASN A 122 5.84 -4.35 -22.67
N LYS A 123 4.98 -3.35 -22.82
CA LYS A 123 3.94 -3.00 -21.85
C LYS A 123 3.10 -4.21 -21.42
N SER A 124 2.71 -5.06 -22.36
CA SER A 124 1.91 -6.27 -22.07
C SER A 124 2.70 -7.29 -21.23
N LYS A 125 3.99 -7.45 -21.50
CA LYS A 125 4.86 -8.34 -20.71
C LYS A 125 5.07 -7.79 -19.32
N LEU A 126 5.32 -6.48 -19.21
CA LEU A 126 5.45 -5.79 -17.92
C LEU A 126 4.17 -5.92 -17.10
N ALA A 127 3.01 -5.70 -17.70
CA ALA A 127 1.71 -5.89 -17.06
C ALA A 127 1.53 -7.34 -16.59
N GLY A 128 1.92 -8.33 -17.39
CA GLY A 128 1.90 -9.74 -17.02
C GLY A 128 2.78 -10.05 -15.81
N VAL A 129 4.00 -9.52 -15.78
CA VAL A 129 4.90 -9.67 -14.63
C VAL A 129 4.32 -9.01 -13.38
N LEU A 130 3.81 -7.77 -13.49
CA LEU A 130 3.24 -7.05 -12.36
C LEU A 130 1.97 -7.72 -11.81
N THR A 131 1.07 -8.18 -12.67
CA THR A 131 -0.13 -8.91 -12.26
C THR A 131 0.20 -10.29 -11.70
N TYR A 132 1.36 -10.86 -12.07
CA TYR A 132 1.88 -12.08 -11.47
C TYR A 132 2.33 -11.89 -10.01
N HIS A 133 2.71 -10.66 -9.62
CA HIS A 133 3.02 -10.30 -8.24
C HIS A 133 1.79 -9.96 -7.39
N VAL A 134 0.61 -9.98 -7.98
CA VAL A 134 -0.66 -9.68 -7.30
C VAL A 134 -1.48 -10.95 -7.14
N VAL A 135 -1.89 -11.22 -5.93
CA VAL A 135 -2.79 -12.34 -5.57
C VAL A 135 -4.11 -11.77 -5.10
N ALA A 136 -5.21 -12.35 -5.54
CA ALA A 136 -6.53 -11.98 -5.05
C ALA A 136 -6.74 -12.47 -3.61
N GLY A 137 -7.28 -11.61 -2.77
CA GLY A 137 -7.49 -11.88 -1.35
C GLY A 137 -6.48 -11.19 -0.44
N LYS A 138 -6.81 -11.10 0.83
CA LYS A 138 -5.94 -10.55 1.87
C LYS A 138 -5.20 -11.72 2.53
N LEU A 139 -3.93 -11.87 2.18
CA LEU A 139 -3.05 -12.91 2.71
C LEU A 139 -1.96 -12.24 3.54
N ASP A 140 -2.15 -12.16 4.84
CA ASP A 140 -1.10 -11.77 5.78
C ASP A 140 -0.22 -12.99 6.14
N THR A 141 0.84 -12.76 6.91
CA THR A 141 1.75 -13.85 7.32
C THR A 141 1.07 -14.93 8.11
N ALA A 142 0.03 -14.61 8.89
CA ALA A 142 -0.74 -15.57 9.66
C ALA A 142 -1.56 -16.48 8.73
N GLU A 143 -2.20 -15.91 7.73
CA GLU A 143 -2.99 -16.67 6.75
C GLU A 143 -2.09 -17.49 5.82
N LEU A 144 -0.99 -16.89 5.34
CA LEU A 144 0.03 -17.62 4.58
C LEU A 144 0.60 -18.79 5.39
N GLY A 145 0.87 -18.59 6.69
CA GLY A 145 1.34 -19.65 7.59
C GLY A 145 0.36 -20.80 7.67
N LYS A 146 -0.93 -20.53 7.89
CA LYS A 146 -1.99 -21.56 7.93
C LYS A 146 -2.09 -22.32 6.60
N MET A 147 -2.04 -21.61 5.48
CA MET A 147 -2.09 -22.24 4.15
C MET A 147 -0.87 -23.11 3.90
N ILE A 148 0.30 -22.70 4.34
CA ILE A 148 1.56 -23.48 4.22
C ILE A 148 1.47 -24.73 5.08
N GLU A 149 1.00 -24.63 6.33
CA GLU A 149 0.81 -25.78 7.22
C GLU A 149 -0.21 -26.77 6.66
N ALA A 150 -1.37 -26.28 6.22
CA ALA A 150 -2.42 -27.09 5.61
C ALA A 150 -1.93 -27.78 4.31
N GLY A 151 -1.05 -27.15 3.57
CA GLY A 151 -0.45 -27.66 2.34
C GLY A 151 0.77 -28.55 2.53
N GLY A 152 1.07 -28.98 3.77
CA GLY A 152 2.22 -29.84 4.04
C GLY A 152 3.58 -29.15 3.88
N GLY A 153 3.66 -27.88 4.25
CA GLY A 153 4.87 -27.06 4.17
C GLY A 153 4.96 -26.16 2.94
N LYS A 154 3.94 -26.14 2.08
CA LYS A 154 3.86 -25.29 0.89
C LYS A 154 2.43 -24.85 0.64
N ALA A 155 2.24 -23.59 0.25
CA ALA A 155 0.96 -23.06 -0.19
C ALA A 155 1.04 -22.65 -1.66
N THR A 156 0.01 -22.99 -2.44
CA THR A 156 -0.10 -22.53 -3.83
C THR A 156 -1.04 -21.34 -3.89
N LEU A 157 -0.52 -20.20 -4.32
CA LEU A 157 -1.23 -18.92 -4.45
C LEU A 157 -1.56 -18.68 -5.91
N LYS A 158 -2.82 -18.38 -6.21
CA LYS A 158 -3.24 -18.01 -7.57
C LYS A 158 -3.05 -16.52 -7.78
N THR A 159 -2.30 -16.15 -8.79
CA THR A 159 -2.05 -14.76 -9.16
C THR A 159 -3.13 -14.20 -10.07
N VAL A 160 -3.28 -12.89 -10.07
CA VAL A 160 -4.21 -12.17 -10.96
C VAL A 160 -3.83 -12.39 -12.45
N ALA A 161 -2.57 -12.66 -12.74
CA ALA A 161 -2.10 -13.04 -14.08
C ALA A 161 -2.58 -14.44 -14.53
N GLY A 162 -3.25 -15.21 -13.65
CA GLY A 162 -3.68 -16.58 -13.92
C GLY A 162 -2.63 -17.65 -13.65
N GLY A 163 -1.41 -17.24 -13.26
CA GLY A 163 -0.35 -18.14 -12.85
C GLY A 163 -0.44 -18.57 -11.39
N SER A 164 0.54 -19.32 -10.93
CA SER A 164 0.65 -19.78 -9.55
C SER A 164 2.01 -19.44 -8.97
N LEU A 165 2.01 -19.02 -7.71
CA LEU A 165 3.20 -18.88 -6.87
C LEU A 165 3.13 -19.93 -5.77
N THR A 166 4.27 -20.47 -5.39
CA THR A 166 4.36 -21.37 -4.26
C THR A 166 5.01 -20.63 -3.09
N ALA A 167 4.30 -20.49 -1.99
CA ALA A 167 4.83 -19.97 -0.74
C ALA A 167 5.26 -21.14 0.16
N ALA A 168 6.41 -21.03 0.76
CA ALA A 168 6.92 -21.98 1.74
C ALA A 168 7.55 -21.22 2.91
N LYS A 169 7.55 -21.83 4.09
CA LYS A 169 8.27 -21.28 5.24
C LYS A 169 9.65 -21.91 5.32
N GLU A 170 10.69 -21.10 5.24
CA GLU A 170 12.07 -21.51 5.43
C GLU A 170 12.61 -20.83 6.71
N GLY A 171 12.60 -21.55 7.84
CA GLY A 171 12.85 -20.95 9.16
C GLY A 171 11.72 -19.99 9.56
N ASP A 172 12.08 -18.74 9.83
CA ASP A 172 11.11 -17.68 10.15
C ASP A 172 10.72 -16.83 8.91
N ALA A 173 11.36 -17.06 7.77
CA ALA A 173 11.10 -16.34 6.54
C ALA A 173 10.08 -17.06 5.65
N ILE A 174 9.27 -16.28 4.95
CA ILE A 174 8.42 -16.77 3.87
C ILE A 174 9.20 -16.65 2.56
N VAL A 175 9.34 -17.75 1.87
CA VAL A 175 9.99 -17.83 0.56
C VAL A 175 8.95 -18.14 -0.50
N LEU A 176 8.92 -17.31 -1.53
CA LEU A 176 8.08 -17.49 -2.70
C LEU A 176 8.89 -18.18 -3.80
N THR A 177 8.29 -19.14 -4.45
CA THR A 177 8.88 -19.80 -5.63
C THR A 177 7.97 -19.54 -6.81
N ASP A 178 8.51 -19.01 -7.89
CA ASP A 178 7.79 -18.77 -9.12
C ASP A 178 7.71 -20.04 -10.02
N ALA A 179 6.98 -19.93 -11.11
CA ALA A 179 6.78 -21.04 -12.05
C ALA A 179 8.05 -21.43 -12.83
N THR A 180 9.10 -20.61 -12.77
CA THR A 180 10.41 -20.90 -13.38
C THR A 180 11.40 -21.54 -12.40
N GLY A 181 11.01 -21.66 -11.13
CA GLY A 181 11.85 -22.14 -10.03
C GLY A 181 12.67 -21.03 -9.35
N GLY A 182 12.46 -19.78 -9.73
CA GLY A 182 13.06 -18.63 -9.08
C GLY A 182 12.52 -18.48 -7.65
N LYS A 183 13.42 -18.19 -6.70
CA LYS A 183 13.06 -17.98 -5.29
C LYS A 183 13.17 -16.50 -4.93
N SER A 184 12.23 -16.03 -4.14
CA SER A 184 12.23 -14.70 -3.55
C SER A 184 11.86 -14.78 -2.09
N THR A 185 12.58 -14.06 -1.25
CA THR A 185 12.34 -14.02 0.19
C THR A 185 11.53 -12.76 0.53
N VAL A 186 10.57 -12.91 1.41
CA VAL A 186 9.84 -11.75 1.97
C VAL A 186 10.77 -11.07 2.97
N SER A 187 11.21 -9.86 2.64
CA SER A 187 12.08 -9.03 3.48
C SER A 187 11.28 -8.24 4.52
N GLN A 188 10.08 -7.82 4.16
CA GLN A 188 9.15 -7.16 5.06
C GLN A 188 7.73 -7.58 4.74
N ALA A 189 7.03 -8.07 5.74
CA ALA A 189 5.69 -8.60 5.62
C ALA A 189 4.65 -7.69 6.29
N ASP A 190 3.37 -7.98 6.04
CA ASP A 190 2.22 -7.41 6.75
C ASP A 190 2.13 -5.88 6.71
N VAL A 191 2.45 -5.29 5.56
CA VAL A 191 2.23 -3.87 5.31
C VAL A 191 0.75 -3.69 4.93
N TYR A 192 -0.07 -3.39 5.92
CA TYR A 192 -1.52 -3.21 5.74
C TYR A 192 -1.84 -1.90 5.02
N GLN A 193 -2.84 -1.96 4.14
CA GLN A 193 -3.28 -0.84 3.31
C GLN A 193 -4.79 -0.88 3.15
N SER A 194 -5.39 0.23 2.67
CA SER A 194 -6.85 0.34 2.57
C SER A 194 -7.48 -0.70 1.64
N ASN A 195 -6.75 -1.14 0.63
CA ASN A 195 -7.23 -2.09 -0.37
C ASN A 195 -6.49 -3.46 -0.34
N GLY A 196 -5.72 -3.74 0.71
CA GLY A 196 -5.05 -5.04 0.84
C GLY A 196 -3.84 -5.07 1.75
N VAL A 197 -2.94 -5.99 1.46
CA VAL A 197 -1.66 -6.15 2.18
C VAL A 197 -0.52 -6.20 1.17
N ALA A 198 0.59 -5.55 1.48
CA ALA A 198 1.81 -5.67 0.69
C ALA A 198 2.89 -6.40 1.49
N HIS A 199 3.67 -7.22 0.78
CA HIS A 199 4.86 -7.86 1.28
C HIS A 199 6.03 -7.45 0.39
N VAL A 200 7.06 -6.88 0.98
CA VAL A 200 8.28 -6.51 0.24
C VAL A 200 9.12 -7.75 0.03
N ILE A 201 9.58 -7.94 -1.20
CA ILE A 201 10.37 -9.11 -1.61
C ILE A 201 11.70 -8.70 -2.23
N ASP A 202 12.70 -9.55 -2.05
CA ASP A 202 14.10 -9.31 -2.43
C ASP A 202 14.45 -9.74 -3.87
N THR A 203 13.51 -10.35 -4.59
CA THR A 203 13.73 -10.85 -5.96
C THR A 203 12.44 -10.75 -6.77
N VAL A 204 12.55 -10.33 -8.02
CA VAL A 204 11.41 -10.25 -8.95
C VAL A 204 11.01 -11.65 -9.39
N LEU A 205 9.72 -11.99 -9.26
CA LEU A 205 9.15 -13.27 -9.69
C LEU A 205 8.75 -13.20 -11.16
N LEU A 206 9.04 -14.25 -11.90
CA LEU A 206 8.78 -14.29 -13.32
C LEU A 206 7.69 -15.35 -13.64
N PRO A 207 6.67 -14.98 -14.44
CA PRO A 207 5.70 -15.96 -14.91
C PRO A 207 6.40 -16.96 -15.87
N SER A 208 5.93 -18.21 -15.90
CA SER A 208 6.29 -19.13 -16.98
C SER A 208 5.79 -18.57 -18.32
N LYS A 209 6.60 -18.70 -19.36
CA LYS A 209 6.22 -18.30 -20.72
C LYS A 209 5.04 -19.11 -21.23
#